data_ff2b17a6b9b5a16ff208f7d3bc51ee7d
#
_entry.id   ff2b17a6b9b5a16ff208f7d3bc51ee7d
#
_cell.length_a   1.000
_cell.length_b   1.000
_cell.length_c   1.000
_cell.angle_alpha   90.00
_cell.angle_beta   90.00
_cell.angle_gamma   90.00
#
_symmetry.space_group_name_H-M   'P 1'
#
loop_
_entity.id
_entity.type
_entity.pdbx_description
1 polymer ?
#
loop_
_entity_poly.entity_id
_entity_poly.type
_entity_poly.pdbx_seq_one_letter_code
_entity_poly.pdbx_strand_id
1 'polypeptide(L)'
;SEQMTFMAVPINLEGKVAGVLGGAKPFHGDKEFDQDMALLQIITGTLAQAVKIYQDAAAEREQLLEENRMLKAELRERYNFDGIVGNSPAIQAIFQTIVSVAPTRSTVLVRGESGTGKELIANAIHYNSPRSEGPFVRVNCAAIPEPLLEAELFGHVKGSFTGAIADRKGKFVLADGGTIFLDEIGDMSPMLQAKMLRVLQAKEVDTVGSETPLQVDIRVIAATHRDLEQLVQDGTFREDLYYRLNVVPIAMPPLRDHAEDIRLLAQHFLDK
;
A
#
# COMPACT_ATOMS: atom_id res chain seq x y z
N SER A 1 66.97 -0.89 -12.53
CA SER A 1 65.66 -1.57 -12.57
C SER A 1 65.13 -1.60 -11.13
N GLU A 2 64.07 -0.89 -10.89
CA GLU A 2 63.35 -0.96 -9.60
C GLU A 2 62.74 -2.33 -9.46
N GLN A 3 63.05 -3.01 -8.36
CA GLN A 3 62.53 -4.31 -8.06
C GLN A 3 61.07 -4.16 -7.55
N MET A 4 60.08 -4.68 -8.27
CA MET A 4 58.66 -4.60 -7.90
C MET A 4 58.28 -5.83 -7.06
N THR A 5 57.52 -5.61 -6.00
CA THR A 5 56.91 -6.66 -5.19
C THR A 5 55.43 -6.74 -5.48
N PHE A 6 54.93 -7.95 -5.68
CA PHE A 6 53.52 -8.25 -5.80
C PHE A 6 53.02 -8.91 -4.51
N MET A 7 51.91 -8.42 -3.99
CA MET A 7 51.26 -8.93 -2.79
C MET A 7 49.83 -9.33 -3.13
N ALA A 8 49.37 -10.46 -2.60
CA ALA A 8 47.99 -10.91 -2.80
C ALA A 8 47.45 -11.62 -1.56
N VAL A 9 46.27 -11.21 -1.11
CA VAL A 9 45.61 -11.77 0.07
C VAL A 9 44.22 -12.25 -0.31
N PRO A 10 43.83 -13.50 0.02
CA PRO A 10 42.51 -14.02 -0.31
C PRO A 10 41.42 -13.34 0.56
N ILE A 11 40.30 -13.03 -0.05
CA ILE A 11 39.06 -12.63 0.63
C ILE A 11 38.29 -13.93 0.92
N ASN A 12 38.25 -14.33 2.18
CA ASN A 12 37.61 -15.56 2.62
C ASN A 12 36.18 -15.25 3.12
N LEU A 13 35.17 -15.89 2.54
CA LEU A 13 33.79 -15.90 2.97
C LEU A 13 33.42 -17.33 3.38
N GLU A 14 33.07 -17.54 4.63
CA GLU A 14 32.62 -18.84 5.17
C GLU A 14 33.57 -20.02 4.84
N GLY A 15 34.86 -19.77 4.89
CA GLY A 15 35.88 -20.79 4.62
C GLY A 15 36.17 -21.07 3.14
N LYS A 16 35.56 -20.31 2.23
CA LYS A 16 35.83 -20.35 0.77
C LYS A 16 36.44 -19.05 0.31
N VAL A 17 37.37 -19.13 -0.63
CA VAL A 17 37.96 -17.95 -1.27
C VAL A 17 36.95 -17.36 -2.25
N ALA A 18 36.41 -16.19 -1.94
CA ALA A 18 35.48 -15.46 -2.79
C ALA A 18 36.17 -14.51 -3.78
N GLY A 19 37.40 -14.13 -3.48
CA GLY A 19 38.20 -13.25 -4.31
C GLY A 19 39.61 -13.09 -3.78
N VAL A 20 40.42 -12.30 -4.46
CA VAL A 20 41.79 -11.98 -4.06
C VAL A 20 42.00 -10.46 -4.16
N LEU A 21 42.49 -9.85 -3.11
CA LEU A 21 42.96 -8.47 -3.13
C LEU A 21 44.45 -8.46 -3.35
N GLY A 22 44.95 -7.83 -4.40
CA GLY A 22 46.37 -7.75 -4.70
C GLY A 22 46.82 -6.35 -5.09
N GLY A 23 48.10 -6.09 -4.90
CA GLY A 23 48.73 -4.85 -5.32
C GLY A 23 50.23 -5.06 -5.62
N ALA A 24 50.81 -4.14 -6.38
CA ALA A 24 52.21 -4.12 -6.71
C ALA A 24 52.80 -2.78 -6.30
N LYS A 25 53.98 -2.79 -5.69
CA LYS A 25 54.73 -1.58 -5.37
C LYS A 25 56.24 -1.82 -5.46
N PRO A 26 57.08 -0.78 -5.52
CA PRO A 26 58.54 -0.92 -5.39
C PRO A 26 58.93 -1.57 -4.06
N PHE A 27 59.92 -2.45 -4.09
CA PHE A 27 60.43 -3.13 -2.88
C PHE A 27 61.34 -2.20 -2.08
N HIS A 28 60.97 -1.95 -0.82
CA HIS A 28 61.73 -1.07 0.10
C HIS A 28 62.25 -1.82 1.34
N GLY A 29 62.17 -3.16 1.35
CA GLY A 29 62.67 -4.02 2.42
C GLY A 29 61.57 -4.84 3.12
N ASP A 30 61.99 -5.89 3.85
CA ASP A 30 61.10 -6.90 4.44
C ASP A 30 60.15 -6.32 5.48
N LYS A 31 60.61 -5.36 6.30
CA LYS A 31 59.80 -4.75 7.36
C LYS A 31 58.59 -3.96 6.79
N GLU A 32 58.78 -3.27 5.68
CA GLU A 32 57.70 -2.53 5.01
C GLU A 32 56.75 -3.48 4.29
N PHE A 33 57.31 -4.58 3.73
CA PHE A 33 56.49 -5.65 3.15
C PHE A 33 55.54 -6.29 4.18
N ASP A 34 56.02 -6.62 5.38
CA ASP A 34 55.19 -7.20 6.44
C ASP A 34 54.10 -6.25 6.92
N GLN A 35 54.37 -4.95 6.98
CA GLN A 35 53.37 -3.95 7.31
C GLN A 35 52.27 -3.84 6.26
N ASP A 36 52.64 -3.85 4.98
CA ASP A 36 51.65 -3.80 3.88
C ASP A 36 50.81 -5.07 3.82
N MET A 37 51.41 -6.24 4.04
CA MET A 37 50.68 -7.51 4.12
C MET A 37 49.66 -7.50 5.28
N ALA A 38 50.06 -6.98 6.45
CA ALA A 38 49.15 -6.86 7.58
C ALA A 38 47.97 -5.89 7.25
N LEU A 39 48.26 -4.77 6.58
CA LEU A 39 47.24 -3.83 6.14
C LEU A 39 46.28 -4.48 5.12
N LEU A 40 46.78 -5.21 4.12
CA LEU A 40 45.98 -5.93 3.16
C LEU A 40 45.10 -6.98 3.85
N GLN A 41 45.60 -7.69 4.87
CA GLN A 41 44.80 -8.66 5.65
C GLN A 41 43.66 -7.99 6.41
N ILE A 42 43.89 -6.80 7.01
CA ILE A 42 42.84 -6.03 7.68
C ILE A 42 41.75 -5.60 6.66
N ILE A 43 42.20 -5.07 5.52
CA ILE A 43 41.28 -4.63 4.45
C ILE A 43 40.45 -5.81 3.92
N THR A 44 41.09 -6.96 3.64
CA THR A 44 40.37 -8.16 3.17
C THR A 44 39.37 -8.69 4.20
N GLY A 45 39.73 -8.65 5.50
CA GLY A 45 38.82 -9.01 6.59
C GLY A 45 37.59 -8.09 6.64
N THR A 46 37.80 -6.78 6.52
CA THR A 46 36.71 -5.80 6.51
C THR A 46 35.82 -5.96 5.25
N LEU A 47 36.42 -6.17 4.09
CA LEU A 47 35.71 -6.43 2.85
C LEU A 47 34.87 -7.72 2.93
N ALA A 48 35.43 -8.82 3.46
CA ALA A 48 34.73 -10.06 3.66
C ALA A 48 33.51 -9.87 4.56
N GLN A 49 33.66 -9.13 5.66
CA GLN A 49 32.55 -8.84 6.56
C GLN A 49 31.46 -7.97 5.87
N ALA A 50 31.85 -6.95 5.12
CA ALA A 50 30.92 -6.08 4.39
C ALA A 50 30.13 -6.87 3.32
N VAL A 51 30.83 -7.73 2.55
CA VAL A 51 30.19 -8.60 1.55
C VAL A 51 29.22 -9.59 2.20
N LYS A 52 29.61 -10.18 3.35
CA LYS A 52 28.72 -11.08 4.09
C LYS A 52 27.45 -10.37 4.55
N ILE A 53 27.57 -9.21 5.19
CA ILE A 53 26.42 -8.40 5.63
C ILE A 53 25.50 -8.08 4.44
N TYR A 54 26.07 -7.72 3.30
CA TYR A 54 25.29 -7.43 2.09
C TYR A 54 24.55 -8.67 1.56
N GLN A 55 25.21 -9.84 1.55
CA GLN A 55 24.60 -11.10 1.09
C GLN A 55 23.49 -11.57 2.05
N ASP A 56 23.73 -11.50 3.36
CA ASP A 56 22.73 -11.87 4.37
C ASP A 56 21.50 -10.96 4.27
N ALA A 57 21.69 -9.65 4.13
CA ALA A 57 20.60 -8.70 3.95
C ALA A 57 19.83 -8.90 2.63
N ALA A 58 20.54 -9.28 1.54
CA ALA A 58 19.90 -9.59 0.26
C ALA A 58 19.06 -10.86 0.34
N ALA A 59 19.59 -11.92 0.98
CA ALA A 59 18.87 -13.19 1.19
C ALA A 59 17.63 -13.01 2.08
N GLU A 60 17.75 -12.26 3.18
CA GLU A 60 16.63 -11.95 4.07
C GLU A 60 15.54 -11.15 3.32
N ARG A 61 15.95 -10.16 2.50
CA ARG A 61 15.02 -9.39 1.67
C ARG A 61 14.27 -10.29 0.68
N GLU A 62 14.96 -11.21 0.03
CA GLU A 62 14.34 -12.15 -0.93
C GLU A 62 13.35 -13.08 -0.24
N GLN A 63 13.71 -13.60 0.93
CA GLN A 63 12.83 -14.44 1.74
C GLN A 63 11.56 -13.68 2.18
N LEU A 64 11.70 -12.45 2.67
CA LEU A 64 10.57 -11.60 3.06
C LEU A 64 9.68 -11.25 1.87
N LEU A 65 10.25 -11.05 0.68
CA LEU A 65 9.47 -10.81 -0.54
C LEU A 65 8.65 -12.04 -0.94
N GLU A 66 9.22 -13.24 -0.84
CA GLU A 66 8.52 -14.49 -1.16
C GLU A 66 7.42 -14.80 -0.14
N GLU A 67 7.70 -14.63 1.17
CA GLU A 67 6.69 -14.77 2.22
C GLU A 67 5.54 -13.78 2.02
N ASN A 68 5.86 -12.51 1.70
CA ASN A 68 4.84 -11.50 1.38
C ASN A 68 4.01 -11.89 0.16
N ARG A 69 4.64 -12.49 -0.85
CA ARG A 69 3.98 -12.99 -2.06
C ARG A 69 3.04 -14.15 -1.77
N MET A 70 3.47 -15.10 -0.93
CA MET A 70 2.64 -16.22 -0.49
C MET A 70 1.45 -15.74 0.36
N LEU A 71 1.69 -14.85 1.31
CA LEU A 71 0.62 -14.25 2.13
C LEU A 71 -0.38 -13.46 1.27
N LYS A 72 0.08 -12.74 0.26
CA LYS A 72 -0.80 -12.05 -0.71
C LYS A 72 -1.61 -13.04 -1.55
N ALA A 73 -1.03 -14.15 -1.96
CA ALA A 73 -1.74 -15.20 -2.70
C ALA A 73 -2.83 -15.87 -1.83
N GLU A 74 -2.52 -16.18 -0.57
CA GLU A 74 -3.49 -16.70 0.40
C GLU A 74 -4.62 -15.70 0.67
N LEU A 75 -4.28 -14.41 0.81
CA LEU A 75 -5.29 -13.36 0.92
C LEU A 75 -6.17 -13.27 -0.33
N ARG A 76 -5.62 -13.48 -1.54
CA ARG A 76 -6.39 -13.50 -2.79
C ARG A 76 -7.37 -14.66 -2.85
N GLU A 77 -6.95 -15.88 -2.49
CA GLU A 77 -7.87 -17.03 -2.39
C GLU A 77 -9.01 -16.76 -1.39
N ARG A 78 -8.69 -16.06 -0.31
CA ARG A 78 -9.66 -15.75 0.76
C ARG A 78 -10.64 -14.63 0.40
N TYR A 79 -10.24 -13.71 -0.49
CA TYR A 79 -11.02 -12.50 -0.85
C TYR A 79 -11.46 -12.44 -2.31
N ASN A 80 -11.05 -13.38 -3.16
CA ASN A 80 -11.75 -13.60 -4.41
C ASN A 80 -13.24 -13.76 -4.07
N PHE A 81 -14.14 -13.58 -4.97
CA PHE A 81 -15.60 -13.66 -4.76
C PHE A 81 -16.10 -14.60 -3.64
N ASP A 82 -15.25 -15.49 -3.13
CA ASP A 82 -15.48 -16.45 -2.04
C ASP A 82 -15.93 -15.81 -0.71
N GLY A 83 -15.62 -14.52 -0.48
CA GLY A 83 -16.11 -13.78 0.70
C GLY A 83 -17.50 -13.19 0.55
N ILE A 84 -18.04 -13.14 -0.67
CA ILE A 84 -19.38 -12.60 -0.95
C ILE A 84 -20.29 -13.80 -1.20
N VAL A 85 -21.11 -14.13 -0.21
CA VAL A 85 -22.00 -15.29 -0.23
C VAL A 85 -23.39 -14.83 -0.65
N GLY A 86 -23.96 -15.46 -1.70
CA GLY A 86 -25.31 -15.23 -2.15
C GLY A 86 -25.53 -15.70 -3.58
N ASN A 87 -26.72 -16.20 -3.85
CA ASN A 87 -27.17 -16.67 -5.16
C ASN A 87 -28.39 -15.89 -5.69
N SER A 88 -28.87 -14.91 -4.92
CA SER A 88 -29.99 -14.09 -5.32
C SER A 88 -29.68 -13.29 -6.60
N PRO A 89 -30.71 -12.96 -7.43
CA PRO A 89 -30.51 -12.14 -8.61
C PRO A 89 -29.86 -10.79 -8.32
N ALA A 90 -30.15 -10.21 -7.16
CA ALA A 90 -29.57 -8.94 -6.71
C ALA A 90 -28.06 -9.06 -6.50
N ILE A 91 -27.58 -10.10 -5.80
CA ILE A 91 -26.16 -10.36 -5.58
C ILE A 91 -25.45 -10.74 -6.88
N GLN A 92 -26.10 -11.53 -7.76
CA GLN A 92 -25.55 -11.88 -9.07
C GLN A 92 -25.34 -10.66 -9.97
N ALA A 93 -26.24 -9.68 -9.94
CA ALA A 93 -26.09 -8.41 -10.66
C ALA A 93 -24.87 -7.61 -10.15
N ILE A 94 -24.61 -7.64 -8.83
CA ILE A 94 -23.42 -7.02 -8.23
C ILE A 94 -22.14 -7.72 -8.71
N PHE A 95 -22.09 -9.05 -8.76
CA PHE A 95 -20.95 -9.79 -9.30
C PHE A 95 -20.65 -9.39 -10.73
N GLN A 96 -21.66 -9.30 -11.60
CA GLN A 96 -21.50 -8.85 -12.98
C GLN A 96 -20.94 -7.43 -13.06
N THR A 97 -21.41 -6.53 -12.20
CA THR A 97 -20.90 -5.17 -12.11
C THR A 97 -19.44 -5.15 -11.66
N ILE A 98 -19.05 -5.96 -10.66
CA ILE A 98 -17.66 -6.07 -10.20
C ILE A 98 -16.75 -6.56 -11.33
N VAL A 99 -17.14 -7.63 -12.04
CA VAL A 99 -16.37 -8.16 -13.18
C VAL A 99 -16.16 -7.09 -14.26
N SER A 100 -17.18 -6.29 -14.54
CA SER A 100 -17.13 -5.23 -15.56
C SER A 100 -16.27 -4.05 -15.14
N VAL A 101 -16.29 -3.67 -13.84
CA VAL A 101 -15.63 -2.45 -13.35
C VAL A 101 -14.22 -2.72 -12.85
N ALA A 102 -13.91 -3.93 -12.37
CA ALA A 102 -12.61 -4.26 -11.81
C ALA A 102 -11.43 -3.95 -12.77
N PRO A 103 -11.49 -4.26 -14.09
CA PRO A 103 -10.42 -3.94 -15.01
C PRO A 103 -10.23 -2.44 -15.28
N THR A 104 -11.21 -1.61 -14.93
CA THR A 104 -11.17 -0.17 -15.21
C THR A 104 -10.44 0.62 -14.11
N ARG A 105 -10.12 1.88 -14.41
CA ARG A 105 -9.60 2.84 -13.41
C ARG A 105 -10.69 3.73 -12.82
N SER A 106 -11.94 3.47 -13.16
CA SER A 106 -13.08 4.28 -12.73
C SER A 106 -13.23 4.28 -11.21
N THR A 107 -13.64 5.42 -10.67
CA THR A 107 -14.07 5.53 -9.28
C THR A 107 -15.37 4.74 -9.09
N VAL A 108 -15.47 4.02 -7.99
CA VAL A 108 -16.66 3.24 -7.63
C VAL A 108 -17.25 3.80 -6.36
N LEU A 109 -18.56 4.02 -6.35
CA LEU A 109 -19.32 4.41 -5.17
C LEU A 109 -20.24 3.26 -4.75
N VAL A 110 -19.90 2.64 -3.61
CA VAL A 110 -20.69 1.55 -3.02
C VAL A 110 -21.67 2.13 -2.00
N ARG A 111 -22.97 1.95 -2.24
CA ARG A 111 -24.02 2.44 -1.34
C ARG A 111 -24.74 1.26 -0.69
N GLY A 112 -25.18 1.43 0.54
CA GLY A 112 -25.95 0.43 1.25
C GLY A 112 -25.93 0.62 2.75
N GLU A 113 -26.88 0.03 3.44
CA GLU A 113 -27.00 0.09 4.89
C GLU A 113 -25.73 -0.43 5.59
N SER A 114 -25.57 -0.10 6.87
CA SER A 114 -24.48 -0.66 7.66
C SER A 114 -24.61 -2.19 7.72
N GLY A 115 -23.48 -2.90 7.61
CA GLY A 115 -23.43 -4.36 7.65
C GLY A 115 -23.78 -5.08 6.34
N THR A 116 -24.06 -4.38 5.23
CA THR A 116 -24.38 -5.03 3.93
C THR A 116 -23.16 -5.58 3.19
N GLY A 117 -21.95 -5.44 3.73
CA GLY A 117 -20.73 -6.01 3.11
C GLY A 117 -20.05 -5.07 2.10
N LYS A 118 -20.21 -3.75 2.19
CA LYS A 118 -19.58 -2.76 1.30
C LYS A 118 -18.06 -2.94 1.19
N GLU A 119 -17.39 -3.30 2.28
CA GLU A 119 -15.95 -3.55 2.29
C GLU A 119 -15.58 -4.81 1.47
N LEU A 120 -16.41 -5.86 1.49
CA LEU A 120 -16.19 -7.07 0.71
C LEU A 120 -16.24 -6.77 -0.80
N ILE A 121 -17.15 -5.88 -1.22
CA ILE A 121 -17.22 -5.41 -2.61
C ILE A 121 -15.95 -4.65 -3.00
N ALA A 122 -15.46 -3.76 -2.13
CA ALA A 122 -14.23 -3.02 -2.38
C ALA A 122 -13.01 -3.94 -2.50
N ASN A 123 -12.91 -4.95 -1.63
CA ASN A 123 -11.91 -6.01 -1.70
C ASN A 123 -11.99 -6.76 -3.04
N ALA A 124 -13.20 -7.23 -3.41
CA ALA A 124 -13.39 -7.97 -4.66
C ALA A 124 -13.02 -7.14 -5.90
N ILE A 125 -13.35 -5.85 -5.93
CA ILE A 125 -12.98 -4.95 -7.02
C ILE A 125 -11.46 -4.79 -7.10
N HIS A 126 -10.78 -4.62 -5.97
CA HIS A 126 -9.32 -4.44 -5.95
C HIS A 126 -8.61 -5.70 -6.41
N TYR A 127 -8.91 -6.87 -5.81
CA TYR A 127 -8.19 -8.12 -6.09
C TYR A 127 -8.49 -8.72 -7.48
N ASN A 128 -9.58 -8.32 -8.14
CA ASN A 128 -9.87 -8.65 -9.53
C ASN A 128 -9.42 -7.55 -10.53
N SER A 129 -8.66 -6.54 -10.07
CA SER A 129 -8.20 -5.43 -10.91
C SER A 129 -6.75 -5.61 -11.36
N PRO A 130 -6.29 -4.85 -12.39
CA PRO A 130 -4.88 -4.79 -12.75
C PRO A 130 -3.95 -4.28 -11.64
N ARG A 131 -4.52 -3.70 -10.56
CA ARG A 131 -3.80 -3.20 -9.39
C ARG A 131 -3.81 -4.17 -8.21
N SER A 132 -4.22 -5.42 -8.42
CA SER A 132 -4.34 -6.45 -7.37
C SER A 132 -3.04 -6.73 -6.59
N GLU A 133 -1.88 -6.48 -7.23
CA GLU A 133 -0.56 -6.58 -6.59
C GLU A 133 -0.17 -5.31 -5.83
N GLY A 134 -0.86 -4.20 -6.08
CA GLY A 134 -0.59 -2.92 -5.44
C GLY A 134 -1.17 -2.84 -4.03
N PRO A 135 -0.88 -1.75 -3.30
CA PRO A 135 -1.42 -1.55 -1.97
C PRO A 135 -2.96 -1.39 -2.01
N PHE A 136 -3.63 -2.04 -1.05
CA PHE A 136 -5.04 -1.80 -0.75
C PHE A 136 -5.14 -1.12 0.62
N VAL A 137 -5.37 0.19 0.60
CA VAL A 137 -5.41 1.03 1.80
C VAL A 137 -6.85 1.32 2.18
N ARG A 138 -7.25 1.01 3.41
CA ARG A 138 -8.61 1.20 3.93
C ARG A 138 -8.63 2.33 4.95
N VAL A 139 -9.63 3.19 4.88
CA VAL A 139 -9.87 4.26 5.83
C VAL A 139 -11.37 4.36 6.09
N ASN A 140 -11.76 4.31 7.35
CA ASN A 140 -13.12 4.62 7.76
C ASN A 140 -13.17 6.08 8.22
N CYS A 141 -13.91 6.91 7.48
CA CYS A 141 -13.95 8.35 7.70
C CYS A 141 -14.77 8.75 8.94
N ALA A 142 -15.71 7.90 9.36
CA ALA A 142 -16.52 8.14 10.56
C ALA A 142 -15.81 7.72 11.86
N ALA A 143 -14.86 6.79 11.79
CA ALA A 143 -14.21 6.24 12.98
C ALA A 143 -13.10 7.13 13.56
N ILE A 144 -12.66 8.18 12.83
CA ILE A 144 -11.51 9.02 13.18
C ILE A 144 -11.97 10.46 13.35
N PRO A 145 -11.64 11.14 14.47
CA PRO A 145 -11.91 12.56 14.63
C PRO A 145 -11.32 13.39 13.49
N GLU A 146 -12.04 14.43 13.04
CA GLU A 146 -11.72 15.21 11.84
C GLU A 146 -10.26 15.68 11.74
N PRO A 147 -9.63 16.29 12.77
CA PRO A 147 -8.24 16.76 12.68
C PRO A 147 -7.24 15.61 12.50
N LEU A 148 -7.55 14.44 13.08
CA LEU A 148 -6.74 13.24 12.92
C LEU A 148 -6.98 12.58 11.56
N LEU A 149 -8.21 12.62 11.05
CA LEU A 149 -8.55 12.09 9.73
C LEU A 149 -7.81 12.85 8.62
N GLU A 150 -7.71 14.18 8.74
CA GLU A 150 -6.91 15.00 7.82
C GLU A 150 -5.45 14.52 7.78
N ALA A 151 -4.82 14.44 8.96
CA ALA A 151 -3.42 14.01 9.09
C ALA A 151 -3.20 12.55 8.62
N GLU A 152 -4.17 11.66 8.86
CA GLU A 152 -4.11 10.27 8.37
C GLU A 152 -4.26 10.19 6.85
N LEU A 153 -5.21 10.91 6.24
CA LEU A 153 -5.46 10.86 4.81
C LEU A 153 -4.33 11.51 4.00
N PHE A 154 -3.95 12.75 4.36
CA PHE A 154 -3.06 13.60 3.57
C PHE A 154 -1.61 13.58 4.06
N GLY A 155 -1.36 13.09 5.29
CA GLY A 155 -0.06 13.15 5.94
C GLY A 155 0.24 14.52 6.52
N HIS A 156 1.37 14.63 7.21
CA HIS A 156 1.81 15.89 7.80
C HIS A 156 3.32 15.98 7.88
N VAL A 157 3.85 17.20 7.85
CA VAL A 157 5.25 17.47 8.14
C VAL A 157 5.42 17.79 9.62
N LYS A 158 6.60 17.56 10.15
CA LYS A 158 6.97 17.88 11.52
C LYS A 158 6.67 19.35 11.84
N GLY A 159 5.99 19.57 12.96
CA GLY A 159 5.65 20.93 13.44
C GLY A 159 4.39 21.55 12.82
N SER A 160 3.66 20.85 11.94
CA SER A 160 2.46 21.37 11.29
C SER A 160 1.27 21.58 12.25
N PHE A 161 1.25 20.87 13.39
CA PHE A 161 0.28 21.05 14.47
C PHE A 161 0.86 20.57 15.80
N THR A 162 0.17 20.90 16.92
CA THR A 162 0.58 20.45 18.27
C THR A 162 0.52 18.92 18.36
N GLY A 163 1.70 18.27 18.43
CA GLY A 163 1.84 16.80 18.43
C GLY A 163 2.46 16.22 17.16
N ALA A 164 2.72 17.02 16.12
CA ALA A 164 3.44 16.59 14.92
C ALA A 164 4.96 16.48 15.20
N ILE A 165 5.38 15.39 15.84
CA ILE A 165 6.78 15.17 16.27
C ILE A 165 7.69 14.80 15.09
N ALA A 166 7.15 14.14 14.06
CA ALA A 166 7.86 13.67 12.88
C ALA A 166 7.00 13.82 11.62
N ASP A 167 7.64 13.75 10.45
CA ASP A 167 6.93 13.67 9.18
C ASP A 167 6.19 12.32 9.07
N ARG A 168 4.96 12.32 8.57
CA ARG A 168 4.17 11.12 8.36
C ARG A 168 3.47 11.13 7.00
N LYS A 169 3.70 10.08 6.21
CA LYS A 169 3.01 9.87 4.93
C LYS A 169 1.52 9.60 5.16
N GLY A 170 0.67 10.27 4.39
CA GLY A 170 -0.77 10.04 4.39
C GLY A 170 -1.18 8.77 3.67
N LYS A 171 -2.42 8.34 3.91
CA LYS A 171 -3.01 7.13 3.31
C LYS A 171 -3.09 7.21 1.79
N PHE A 172 -3.29 8.40 1.20
CA PHE A 172 -3.27 8.59 -0.25
C PHE A 172 -1.89 8.27 -0.83
N VAL A 173 -0.81 8.71 -0.20
CA VAL A 173 0.56 8.40 -0.60
C VAL A 173 0.89 6.92 -0.40
N LEU A 174 0.38 6.30 0.67
CA LEU A 174 0.55 4.86 0.93
C LEU A 174 -0.22 3.99 -0.07
N ALA A 175 -1.27 4.52 -0.70
CA ALA A 175 -2.07 3.83 -1.70
C ALA A 175 -1.52 4.00 -3.13
N ASP A 176 -0.41 4.71 -3.31
CA ASP A 176 0.17 4.97 -4.63
C ASP A 176 0.48 3.68 -5.39
N GLY A 177 0.14 3.63 -6.67
CA GLY A 177 0.19 2.42 -7.50
C GLY A 177 -0.94 1.41 -7.23
N GLY A 178 -1.79 1.63 -6.22
CA GLY A 178 -2.83 0.70 -5.76
C GLY A 178 -4.22 1.29 -5.71
N THR A 179 -4.96 0.94 -4.66
CA THR A 179 -6.35 1.34 -4.43
C THR A 179 -6.53 1.87 -3.02
N ILE A 180 -7.25 2.96 -2.87
CA ILE A 180 -7.75 3.42 -1.57
C ILE A 180 -9.25 3.15 -1.46
N PHE A 181 -9.67 2.58 -0.34
CA PHE A 181 -11.06 2.39 0.03
C PHE A 181 -11.41 3.36 1.16
N LEU A 182 -12.37 4.24 0.88
CA LEU A 182 -12.88 5.25 1.81
C LEU A 182 -14.28 4.86 2.26
N ASP A 183 -14.38 4.29 3.45
CA ASP A 183 -15.66 3.93 4.03
C ASP A 183 -16.28 5.15 4.73
N GLU A 184 -17.60 5.23 4.68
CA GLU A 184 -18.42 6.31 5.24
C GLU A 184 -17.97 7.71 4.76
N ILE A 185 -17.82 7.85 3.41
CA ILE A 185 -17.41 9.11 2.77
C ILE A 185 -18.37 10.27 3.04
N GLY A 186 -19.66 9.97 3.30
CA GLY A 186 -20.69 10.95 3.61
C GLY A 186 -20.51 11.66 4.95
N ASP A 187 -19.57 11.20 5.79
CA ASP A 187 -19.26 11.81 7.09
C ASP A 187 -18.06 12.76 7.05
N MET A 188 -17.46 12.95 5.87
CA MET A 188 -16.37 13.92 5.70
C MET A 188 -16.86 15.36 5.85
N SER A 189 -16.06 16.17 6.55
CA SER A 189 -16.30 17.62 6.62
C SER A 189 -16.14 18.32 5.27
N PRO A 190 -16.77 19.46 5.03
CA PRO A 190 -16.63 20.22 3.79
C PRO A 190 -15.18 20.58 3.44
N MET A 191 -14.32 20.79 4.44
CA MET A 191 -12.90 21.07 4.25
C MET A 191 -12.18 19.84 3.67
N LEU A 192 -12.41 18.66 4.22
CA LEU A 192 -11.82 17.41 3.72
C LEU A 192 -12.36 17.02 2.34
N GLN A 193 -13.64 17.29 2.08
CA GLN A 193 -14.25 17.11 0.78
C GLN A 193 -13.55 17.93 -0.32
N ALA A 194 -13.16 19.18 -0.02
CA ALA A 194 -12.44 20.03 -0.96
C ALA A 194 -11.04 19.48 -1.26
N LYS A 195 -10.31 18.99 -0.26
CA LYS A 195 -9.01 18.34 -0.45
C LYS A 195 -9.13 17.03 -1.23
N MET A 196 -10.15 16.22 -0.91
CA MET A 196 -10.45 14.98 -1.64
C MET A 196 -10.72 15.22 -3.12
N LEU A 197 -11.44 16.30 -3.45
CA LEU A 197 -11.71 16.67 -4.84
C LEU A 197 -10.42 16.92 -5.63
N ARG A 198 -9.41 17.59 -5.03
CA ARG A 198 -8.09 17.80 -5.65
C ARG A 198 -7.39 16.47 -5.94
N VAL A 199 -7.45 15.52 -5.00
CA VAL A 199 -6.89 14.17 -5.21
C VAL A 199 -7.55 13.46 -6.40
N LEU A 200 -8.88 13.57 -6.53
CA LEU A 200 -9.61 12.93 -7.63
C LEU A 200 -9.36 13.60 -8.99
N GLN A 201 -9.20 14.93 -9.01
CA GLN A 201 -9.08 15.70 -10.25
C GLN A 201 -7.64 15.83 -10.72
N ALA A 202 -6.75 16.31 -9.84
CA ALA A 202 -5.37 16.63 -10.15
C ALA A 202 -4.41 15.46 -9.89
N LYS A 203 -4.86 14.43 -9.15
CA LYS A 203 -3.98 13.36 -8.62
C LYS A 203 -2.89 13.91 -7.69
N GLU A 204 -3.20 14.98 -7.00
CA GLU A 204 -2.31 15.68 -6.09
C GLU A 204 -2.79 15.56 -4.64
N VAL A 205 -1.84 15.34 -3.74
CA VAL A 205 -2.05 15.25 -2.30
C VAL A 205 -1.36 16.44 -1.63
N ASP A 206 -2.14 17.31 -1.02
CA ASP A 206 -1.63 18.44 -0.23
C ASP A 206 -1.33 17.97 1.20
N THR A 207 -0.07 17.64 1.48
CA THR A 207 0.38 17.25 2.83
C THR A 207 0.26 18.43 3.80
N VAL A 208 -0.28 18.18 5.00
CA VAL A 208 -0.49 19.23 6.01
C VAL A 208 0.84 19.87 6.42
N GLY A 209 0.95 21.19 6.22
CA GLY A 209 2.17 21.97 6.50
C GLY A 209 3.23 21.94 5.39
N SER A 210 2.97 21.30 4.24
CA SER A 210 3.84 21.35 3.06
C SER A 210 3.28 22.31 2.02
N GLU A 211 4.16 23.02 1.33
CA GLU A 211 3.79 23.89 0.20
C GLU A 211 3.79 23.14 -1.15
N THR A 212 4.42 21.98 -1.19
CA THR A 212 4.55 21.20 -2.44
C THR A 212 3.60 20.01 -2.42
N PRO A 213 2.67 19.90 -3.40
CA PRO A 213 1.80 18.75 -3.53
C PRO A 213 2.58 17.52 -4.00
N LEU A 214 2.12 16.33 -3.58
CA LEU A 214 2.67 15.04 -4.00
C LEU A 214 1.76 14.44 -5.07
N GLN A 215 2.34 14.00 -6.19
CA GLN A 215 1.61 13.27 -7.23
C GLN A 215 1.38 11.82 -6.81
N VAL A 216 0.17 11.30 -7.07
CA VAL A 216 -0.22 9.91 -6.77
C VAL A 216 -1.02 9.30 -7.92
N ASP A 217 -0.77 8.03 -8.22
CA ASP A 217 -1.59 7.25 -9.15
C ASP A 217 -2.42 6.21 -8.39
N ILE A 218 -3.57 6.62 -7.89
CA ILE A 218 -4.46 5.79 -7.09
C ILE A 218 -5.80 5.54 -7.78
N ARG A 219 -6.38 4.37 -7.52
CA ARG A 219 -7.79 4.09 -7.76
C ARG A 219 -8.57 4.35 -6.47
N VAL A 220 -9.73 5.01 -6.58
CA VAL A 220 -10.59 5.31 -5.43
C VAL A 220 -11.84 4.47 -5.48
N ILE A 221 -12.16 3.80 -4.36
CA ILE A 221 -13.43 3.16 -4.09
C ILE A 221 -13.98 3.84 -2.83
N ALA A 222 -15.17 4.40 -2.91
CA ALA A 222 -15.83 5.05 -1.78
C ALA A 222 -17.07 4.26 -1.37
N ALA A 223 -17.40 4.27 -0.08
CA ALA A 223 -18.62 3.65 0.43
C ALA A 223 -19.34 4.59 1.39
N THR A 224 -20.66 4.45 1.45
CA THR A 224 -21.49 5.19 2.40
C THR A 224 -22.85 4.50 2.59
N HIS A 225 -23.42 4.67 3.78
CA HIS A 225 -24.81 4.35 4.06
C HIS A 225 -25.76 5.56 3.90
N ARG A 226 -25.18 6.78 3.77
CA ARG A 226 -25.94 8.03 3.70
C ARG A 226 -26.40 8.33 2.28
N ASP A 227 -27.52 9.01 2.17
CA ASP A 227 -27.99 9.56 0.90
C ASP A 227 -27.18 10.83 0.56
N LEU A 228 -26.21 10.67 -0.36
CA LEU A 228 -25.35 11.78 -0.76
C LEU A 228 -26.11 12.83 -1.57
N GLU A 229 -27.14 12.47 -2.32
CA GLU A 229 -28.00 13.39 -3.06
C GLU A 229 -28.73 14.33 -2.09
N GLN A 230 -29.26 13.78 -1.00
CA GLN A 230 -29.88 14.59 0.05
C GLN A 230 -28.84 15.50 0.73
N LEU A 231 -27.65 14.98 1.05
CA LEU A 231 -26.58 15.81 1.64
C LEU A 231 -26.12 16.94 0.71
N VAL A 232 -26.15 16.74 -0.60
CA VAL A 232 -25.88 17.80 -1.59
C VAL A 232 -26.96 18.87 -1.54
N GLN A 233 -28.26 18.47 -1.51
CA GLN A 233 -29.38 19.41 -1.39
C GLN A 233 -29.31 20.21 -0.08
N ASP A 234 -28.91 19.57 1.01
CA ASP A 234 -28.75 20.20 2.32
C ASP A 234 -27.47 21.07 2.41
N GLY A 235 -26.63 21.10 1.37
CA GLY A 235 -25.38 21.87 1.32
C GLY A 235 -24.27 21.34 2.23
N THR A 236 -24.40 20.13 2.78
CA THR A 236 -23.42 19.48 3.65
C THR A 236 -22.43 18.60 2.91
N PHE A 237 -22.77 18.20 1.66
CA PHE A 237 -21.86 17.51 0.75
C PHE A 237 -21.73 18.30 -0.54
N ARG A 238 -20.50 18.38 -1.07
CA ARG A 238 -20.22 19.15 -2.28
C ARG A 238 -20.72 18.39 -3.52
N GLU A 239 -21.44 19.09 -4.37
CA GLU A 239 -21.97 18.57 -5.63
C GLU A 239 -20.87 18.12 -6.59
N ASP A 240 -19.77 18.89 -6.71
CA ASP A 240 -18.63 18.57 -7.56
C ASP A 240 -17.92 17.28 -7.14
N LEU A 241 -17.76 17.04 -5.83
CA LEU A 241 -17.21 15.81 -5.29
C LEU A 241 -18.16 14.63 -5.54
N TYR A 242 -19.46 14.83 -5.33
CA TYR A 242 -20.46 13.80 -5.57
C TYR A 242 -20.38 13.23 -7.00
N TYR A 243 -20.35 14.09 -8.03
CA TYR A 243 -20.25 13.62 -9.42
C TYR A 243 -18.90 12.95 -9.74
N ARG A 244 -17.83 13.29 -9.06
CA ARG A 244 -16.52 12.63 -9.21
C ARG A 244 -16.45 11.27 -8.51
N LEU A 245 -17.21 11.06 -7.46
CA LEU A 245 -17.32 9.77 -6.76
C LEU A 245 -18.34 8.85 -7.44
N ASN A 246 -19.46 9.38 -7.89
CA ASN A 246 -20.59 8.63 -8.45
C ASN A 246 -20.41 8.31 -9.95
N VAL A 247 -19.23 7.76 -10.32
CA VAL A 247 -18.94 7.36 -11.72
C VAL A 247 -19.54 5.98 -12.00
N VAL A 248 -19.30 5.01 -11.11
CA VAL A 248 -19.92 3.69 -11.17
C VAL A 248 -20.59 3.41 -9.83
N PRO A 249 -21.91 3.61 -9.72
CA PRO A 249 -22.61 3.27 -8.49
C PRO A 249 -22.86 1.77 -8.37
N ILE A 250 -22.66 1.23 -7.16
CA ILE A 250 -23.05 -0.13 -6.78
C ILE A 250 -23.95 -0.02 -5.55
N ALA A 251 -25.21 -0.42 -5.68
CA ALA A 251 -26.15 -0.44 -4.58
C ALA A 251 -26.18 -1.83 -3.94
N MET A 252 -25.79 -1.89 -2.66
CA MET A 252 -25.86 -3.12 -1.85
C MET A 252 -27.28 -3.27 -1.29
N PRO A 253 -27.99 -4.34 -1.64
CA PRO A 253 -29.31 -4.58 -1.08
C PRO A 253 -29.20 -4.94 0.41
N PRO A 254 -30.11 -4.48 1.25
CA PRO A 254 -30.20 -4.97 2.61
C PRO A 254 -30.70 -6.42 2.62
N LEU A 255 -30.32 -7.19 3.65
CA LEU A 255 -30.59 -8.63 3.72
C LEU A 255 -32.08 -9.00 3.59
N ARG A 256 -32.98 -8.10 3.97
CA ARG A 256 -34.44 -8.28 3.81
C ARG A 256 -34.89 -8.36 2.34
N ASP A 257 -34.12 -7.75 1.42
CA ASP A 257 -34.44 -7.72 -0.03
C ASP A 257 -33.87 -8.94 -0.79
N HIS A 258 -33.04 -9.76 -0.11
CA HIS A 258 -32.51 -11.04 -0.62
C HIS A 258 -32.52 -12.13 0.46
N ALA A 259 -33.67 -12.29 1.11
CA ALA A 259 -33.86 -13.21 2.22
C ALA A 259 -33.55 -14.69 1.88
N GLU A 260 -33.61 -15.06 0.61
CA GLU A 260 -33.21 -16.37 0.08
C GLU A 260 -31.74 -16.72 0.35
N ASP A 261 -30.87 -15.72 0.48
CA ASP A 261 -29.44 -15.92 0.79
C ASP A 261 -29.16 -16.13 2.29
N ILE A 262 -30.15 -15.90 3.18
CA ILE A 262 -29.95 -16.01 4.65
C ILE A 262 -29.42 -17.39 5.03
N ARG A 263 -29.96 -18.47 4.43
CA ARG A 263 -29.53 -19.83 4.73
C ARG A 263 -28.06 -20.06 4.36
N LEU A 264 -27.63 -19.57 3.20
CA LEU A 264 -26.26 -19.69 2.73
C LEU A 264 -25.30 -18.87 3.60
N LEU A 265 -25.69 -17.65 3.98
CA LEU A 265 -24.94 -16.80 4.89
C LEU A 265 -24.80 -17.44 6.26
N ALA A 266 -25.88 -17.98 6.84
CA ALA A 266 -25.84 -18.67 8.12
C ALA A 266 -24.89 -19.87 8.10
N GLN A 267 -24.96 -20.70 7.05
CA GLN A 267 -24.04 -21.83 6.88
C GLN A 267 -22.58 -21.36 6.81
N HIS A 268 -22.30 -20.35 5.97
CA HIS A 268 -20.95 -19.80 5.84
C HIS A 268 -20.36 -19.31 7.17
N PHE A 269 -21.18 -18.67 8.02
CA PHE A 269 -20.72 -18.22 9.34
C PHE A 269 -20.57 -19.35 10.38
N LEU A 270 -21.29 -20.45 10.22
CA LEU A 270 -21.13 -21.64 11.07
C LEU A 270 -19.90 -22.46 10.71
N ASP A 271 -19.49 -22.43 9.45
CA ASP A 271 -18.33 -23.18 8.93
C ASP A 271 -17.00 -22.43 9.15
N LYS A 272 -17.05 -21.19 9.63
CA LYS A 272 -15.90 -20.34 10.01
C LYS A 272 -15.53 -20.48 11.49
#